data_f02f46fef67d22d2da85aaa9cd95a75c
#
_entry.id   f02f46fef67d22d2da85aaa9cd95a75c
#
_cell.length_a   1.000
_cell.length_b   1.000
_cell.length_c   1.000
_cell.angle_alpha   90.00
_cell.angle_beta   90.00
_cell.angle_gamma   90.00
#
_symmetry.space_group_name_H-M   'P 1'
#
loop_
_entity.id
_entity.type
_entity.pdbx_description
1 polymer ?
#
loop_
_entity_poly.entity_id
_entity_poly.type
_entity_poly.pdbx_seq_one_letter_code
_entity_poly.pdbx_strand_id
1 'polypeptide(L)'
;MNKYLAEFVGTFLLTLAVSVCLATKFPVPTAVVAALTLGVSVYVFGAISGTHINPAITLGILSVGRISPKDAALYIVSQLAGAGLAIVIGGGLVTRAALTASNTGPVFLAEILGTFCLATGVASVVFGKAPAPAAGLTIGGALLLGLAVASSGSNGVLNPAVAVGIGSISIAYLIAPLVGAVMAFHLYRFLAIERELPQDYPEPKPQARGRAGGVS
;
A
#
# COMPACT_ATOMS: atom_id res chain seq x y z
N MET A 1 3.25 6.85 -21.27
CA MET A 1 3.76 5.46 -21.47
C MET A 1 4.59 5.02 -20.27
N ASN A 2 5.57 5.79 -19.84
CA ASN A 2 6.50 5.40 -18.75
C ASN A 2 5.81 5.06 -17.42
N LYS A 3 4.72 5.76 -17.05
CA LYS A 3 4.00 5.49 -15.80
C LYS A 3 3.35 4.11 -15.75
N TYR A 4 2.82 3.61 -16.87
CA TYR A 4 2.24 2.27 -16.95
C TYR A 4 3.33 1.19 -16.87
N LEU A 5 4.48 1.43 -17.49
CA LEU A 5 5.63 0.54 -17.38
C LEU A 5 6.18 0.50 -15.94
N ALA A 6 6.19 1.63 -15.24
CA ALA A 6 6.60 1.68 -13.83
C ALA A 6 5.65 0.87 -12.93
N GLU A 7 4.32 0.96 -13.16
CA GLU A 7 3.32 0.14 -12.45
C GLU A 7 3.49 -1.36 -12.74
N PHE A 8 3.74 -1.72 -14.01
CA PHE A 8 4.02 -3.09 -14.42
C PHE A 8 5.28 -3.64 -13.71
N VAL A 9 6.41 -2.93 -13.78
CA VAL A 9 7.69 -3.36 -13.19
C VAL A 9 7.58 -3.40 -11.66
N GLY A 10 6.99 -2.37 -11.03
CA GLY A 10 6.82 -2.32 -9.58
C GLY A 10 5.96 -3.48 -9.06
N THR A 11 4.85 -3.79 -9.74
CA THR A 11 3.98 -4.91 -9.34
C THR A 11 4.65 -6.26 -9.62
N PHE A 12 5.38 -6.38 -10.72
CA PHE A 12 6.20 -7.57 -11.00
C PHE A 12 7.21 -7.83 -9.86
N LEU A 13 7.99 -6.81 -9.48
CA LEU A 13 8.99 -6.94 -8.41
C LEU A 13 8.37 -7.29 -7.07
N LEU A 14 7.27 -6.62 -6.70
CA LEU A 14 6.57 -6.90 -5.45
C LEU A 14 6.03 -8.34 -5.41
N THR A 15 5.36 -8.75 -6.48
CA THR A 15 4.77 -10.09 -6.59
C THR A 15 5.84 -11.18 -6.60
N LEU A 16 6.93 -10.97 -7.35
CA LEU A 16 8.05 -11.91 -7.42
C LEU A 16 8.72 -12.07 -6.06
N ALA A 17 9.04 -10.95 -5.38
CA ALA A 17 9.67 -10.96 -4.06
C ALA A 17 8.82 -11.74 -3.04
N VAL A 18 7.50 -11.48 -3.01
CA VAL A 18 6.57 -12.20 -2.13
C VAL A 18 6.51 -13.69 -2.49
N SER A 19 6.38 -14.05 -3.78
CA SER A 19 6.32 -15.45 -4.24
C SER A 19 7.56 -16.23 -3.86
N VAL A 20 8.75 -15.68 -4.10
CA VAL A 20 10.03 -16.33 -3.79
C VAL A 20 10.20 -16.47 -2.28
N CYS A 21 9.87 -15.43 -1.51
CA CYS A 21 9.98 -15.46 -0.06
C CYS A 21 9.07 -16.52 0.58
N LEU A 22 7.82 -16.66 0.10
CA LEU A 22 6.88 -17.70 0.55
C LEU A 22 7.38 -19.11 0.24
N ALA A 23 8.08 -19.31 -0.88
CA ALA A 23 8.51 -20.63 -1.36
C ALA A 23 9.83 -21.09 -0.75
N THR A 24 10.76 -20.18 -0.40
CA THR A 24 12.16 -20.51 -0.09
C THR A 24 12.51 -20.55 1.40
N LYS A 25 11.55 -20.29 2.30
CA LYS A 25 11.85 -20.13 3.74
C LYS A 25 12.94 -19.10 4.00
N PHE A 26 12.93 -18.00 3.23
CA PHE A 26 13.89 -16.92 3.40
C PHE A 26 13.88 -16.43 4.86
N PRO A 27 15.04 -16.15 5.49
CA PRO A 27 15.13 -15.89 6.94
C PRO A 27 14.42 -14.60 7.40
N VAL A 28 14.10 -13.69 6.46
CA VAL A 28 13.31 -12.49 6.75
C VAL A 28 11.82 -12.78 6.49
N PRO A 29 10.91 -12.44 7.43
CA PRO A 29 9.48 -12.65 7.22
C PRO A 29 8.96 -12.01 5.93
N THR A 30 8.08 -12.72 5.20
CA THR A 30 7.50 -12.24 3.92
C THR A 30 6.86 -10.86 4.05
N ALA A 31 6.21 -10.56 5.17
CA ALA A 31 5.62 -9.25 5.43
C ALA A 31 6.67 -8.11 5.42
N VAL A 32 7.87 -8.36 5.96
CA VAL A 32 8.98 -7.40 5.95
C VAL A 32 9.51 -7.22 4.53
N VAL A 33 9.70 -8.31 3.79
CA VAL A 33 10.15 -8.26 2.38
C VAL A 33 9.15 -7.49 1.53
N ALA A 34 7.85 -7.75 1.66
CA ALA A 34 6.80 -7.02 0.95
C ALA A 34 6.83 -5.51 1.28
N ALA A 35 6.91 -5.17 2.56
CA ALA A 35 6.94 -3.79 3.03
C ALA A 35 8.17 -3.02 2.51
N LEU A 36 9.35 -3.64 2.58
CA LEU A 36 10.58 -3.06 2.05
C LEU A 36 10.51 -2.91 0.53
N THR A 37 10.02 -3.93 -0.19
CA THR A 37 9.88 -3.86 -1.65
C THR A 37 8.95 -2.72 -2.06
N LEU A 38 7.80 -2.56 -1.39
CA LEU A 38 6.90 -1.43 -1.65
C LEU A 38 7.57 -0.10 -1.32
N GLY A 39 8.17 0.03 -0.13
CA GLY A 39 8.81 1.27 0.30
C GLY A 39 9.94 1.72 -0.64
N VAL A 40 10.82 0.78 -1.07
CA VAL A 40 11.86 1.03 -2.07
C VAL A 40 11.24 1.40 -3.41
N SER A 41 10.18 0.70 -3.86
CA SER A 41 9.49 1.02 -5.11
C SER A 41 8.93 2.45 -5.11
N VAL A 42 8.45 2.96 -3.97
CA VAL A 42 7.99 4.35 -3.83
C VAL A 42 9.14 5.33 -4.11
N TYR A 43 10.33 5.08 -3.62
CA TYR A 43 11.49 5.95 -3.92
C TYR A 43 11.95 5.85 -5.37
N VAL A 44 11.87 4.65 -5.98
CA VAL A 44 12.33 4.40 -7.35
C VAL A 44 11.33 4.89 -8.40
N PHE A 45 10.05 4.62 -8.21
CA PHE A 45 9.00 4.84 -9.22
C PHE A 45 8.03 5.96 -8.86
N GLY A 46 8.06 6.49 -7.63
CA GLY A 46 7.09 7.46 -7.14
C GLY A 46 6.97 8.70 -8.02
N ALA A 47 8.11 9.26 -8.45
CA ALA A 47 8.13 10.42 -9.35
C ALA A 47 7.64 10.10 -10.78
N ILE A 48 7.54 8.81 -11.17
CA ILE A 48 7.17 8.38 -12.53
C ILE A 48 5.67 8.05 -12.59
N SER A 49 5.16 7.25 -11.63
CA SER A 49 3.78 6.76 -11.65
C SER A 49 2.97 7.08 -10.40
N GLY A 50 3.61 7.50 -9.33
CA GLY A 50 3.03 7.55 -7.99
C GLY A 50 3.11 6.22 -7.25
N THR A 51 3.59 5.15 -7.89
CA THR A 51 3.80 3.81 -7.32
C THR A 51 2.56 3.27 -6.61
N HIS A 52 1.48 3.10 -7.35
CA HIS A 52 0.28 2.45 -6.82
C HIS A 52 0.54 0.95 -6.65
N ILE A 53 1.05 0.27 -7.68
CA ILE A 53 1.39 -1.16 -7.80
C ILE A 53 0.40 -2.12 -7.09
N ASN A 54 -0.86 -1.66 -7.00
CA ASN A 54 -1.95 -2.31 -6.30
C ASN A 54 -3.30 -1.80 -6.84
N PRO A 55 -4.16 -2.67 -7.38
CA PRO A 55 -5.49 -2.27 -7.85
C PRO A 55 -6.36 -1.62 -6.77
N ALA A 56 -6.26 -2.06 -5.51
CA ALA A 56 -7.03 -1.49 -4.42
C ALA A 56 -6.60 -0.03 -4.13
N ILE A 57 -5.31 0.23 -4.09
CA ILE A 57 -4.78 1.59 -3.93
C ILE A 57 -5.17 2.47 -5.12
N THR A 58 -5.05 1.94 -6.35
CA THR A 58 -5.45 2.68 -7.56
C THR A 58 -6.93 3.08 -7.50
N LEU A 59 -7.82 2.17 -7.06
CA LEU A 59 -9.24 2.46 -6.91
C LEU A 59 -9.51 3.46 -5.78
N GLY A 60 -8.80 3.36 -4.65
CA GLY A 60 -8.87 4.33 -3.56
C GLY A 60 -8.53 5.74 -4.02
N ILE A 61 -7.42 5.90 -4.77
CA ILE A 61 -6.98 7.18 -5.35
C ILE A 61 -7.99 7.70 -6.39
N LEU A 62 -8.55 6.80 -7.21
CA LEU A 62 -9.60 7.14 -8.16
C LEU A 62 -10.85 7.66 -7.45
N SER A 63 -11.28 7.03 -6.37
CA SER A 63 -12.50 7.39 -5.63
C SER A 63 -12.48 8.79 -5.04
N VAL A 64 -11.29 9.35 -4.80
CA VAL A 64 -11.10 10.73 -4.33
C VAL A 64 -10.68 11.71 -5.45
N GLY A 65 -10.71 11.29 -6.71
CA GLY A 65 -10.48 12.12 -7.88
C GLY A 65 -9.00 12.51 -8.11
N ARG A 66 -8.05 11.73 -7.61
CA ARG A 66 -6.61 12.01 -7.74
C ARG A 66 -5.93 11.29 -8.91
N ILE A 67 -6.66 10.50 -9.67
CA ILE A 67 -6.24 9.88 -10.93
C ILE A 67 -7.44 9.87 -11.89
N SER A 68 -7.19 9.94 -13.21
CA SER A 68 -8.26 9.82 -14.21
C SER A 68 -8.77 8.38 -14.32
N PRO A 69 -10.07 8.16 -14.64
CA PRO A 69 -10.59 6.79 -14.85
C PRO A 69 -9.82 6.00 -15.91
N LYS A 70 -9.38 6.67 -16.99
CA LYS A 70 -8.56 6.06 -18.04
C LYS A 70 -7.21 5.58 -17.49
N ASP A 71 -6.52 6.43 -16.73
CA ASP A 71 -5.23 6.08 -16.16
C ASP A 71 -5.37 4.98 -15.12
N ALA A 72 -6.41 5.03 -14.28
CA ALA A 72 -6.68 4.00 -13.28
C ALA A 72 -6.89 2.62 -13.94
N ALA A 73 -7.68 2.54 -15.00
CA ALA A 73 -7.88 1.30 -15.75
C ALA A 73 -6.56 0.76 -16.33
N LEU A 74 -5.75 1.63 -16.96
CA LEU A 74 -4.46 1.24 -17.54
C LEU A 74 -3.43 0.85 -16.45
N TYR A 75 -3.47 1.47 -15.27
CA TYR A 75 -2.67 1.06 -14.12
C TYR A 75 -3.03 -0.36 -13.68
N ILE A 76 -4.33 -0.64 -13.48
CA ILE A 76 -4.80 -1.97 -13.06
C ILE A 76 -4.38 -3.04 -14.07
N VAL A 77 -4.54 -2.78 -15.37
CA VAL A 77 -4.08 -3.70 -16.43
C VAL A 77 -2.57 -3.93 -16.35
N SER A 78 -1.77 -2.87 -16.19
CA SER A 78 -0.32 -2.97 -16.06
C SER A 78 0.10 -3.75 -14.81
N GLN A 79 -0.58 -3.52 -13.68
CA GLN A 79 -0.35 -4.22 -12.42
C GLN A 79 -0.66 -5.72 -12.54
N LEU A 80 -1.79 -6.08 -13.15
CA LEU A 80 -2.14 -7.49 -13.38
C LEU A 80 -1.16 -8.16 -14.35
N ALA A 81 -0.72 -7.47 -15.40
CA ALA A 81 0.29 -7.98 -16.32
C ALA A 81 1.64 -8.19 -15.62
N GLY A 82 2.06 -7.27 -14.73
CA GLY A 82 3.26 -7.41 -13.92
C GLY A 82 3.20 -8.62 -12.98
N ALA A 83 2.06 -8.81 -12.30
CA ALA A 83 1.81 -9.99 -11.49
C ALA A 83 1.82 -11.29 -12.33
N GLY A 84 1.25 -11.25 -13.54
CA GLY A 84 1.29 -12.35 -14.50
C GLY A 84 2.72 -12.74 -14.91
N LEU A 85 3.58 -11.74 -15.19
CA LEU A 85 5.00 -12.02 -15.48
C LEU A 85 5.69 -12.64 -14.26
N ALA A 86 5.37 -12.21 -13.04
CA ALA A 86 5.93 -12.80 -11.82
C ALA A 86 5.53 -14.28 -11.65
N ILE A 87 4.34 -14.69 -12.12
CA ILE A 87 3.94 -16.10 -12.17
C ILE A 87 4.88 -16.91 -13.07
N VAL A 88 5.16 -16.40 -14.27
CA VAL A 88 5.99 -17.11 -15.26
C VAL A 88 7.43 -17.21 -14.78
N ILE A 89 8.03 -16.08 -14.39
CA ILE A 89 9.44 -16.05 -13.96
C ILE A 89 9.60 -16.77 -12.61
N GLY A 90 8.72 -16.52 -11.64
CA GLY A 90 8.76 -17.18 -10.33
C GLY A 90 8.58 -18.70 -10.41
N GLY A 91 7.71 -19.19 -11.31
CA GLY A 91 7.52 -20.63 -11.55
C GLY A 91 8.75 -21.34 -12.12
N GLY A 92 9.64 -20.61 -12.80
CA GLY A 92 10.94 -21.12 -13.23
C GLY A 92 12.03 -21.09 -12.13
N LEU A 93 11.81 -20.34 -11.06
CA LEU A 93 12.80 -20.17 -9.97
C LEU A 93 12.47 -21.03 -8.75
N VAL A 94 11.18 -21.15 -8.40
CA VAL A 94 10.74 -21.84 -7.16
C VAL A 94 9.42 -22.57 -7.39
N THR A 95 9.22 -23.66 -6.63
CA THR A 95 7.88 -24.28 -6.53
C THR A 95 6.97 -23.39 -5.71
N ARG A 96 5.81 -23.01 -6.26
CA ARG A 96 4.87 -22.11 -5.59
C ARG A 96 4.39 -22.71 -4.26
N ALA A 97 4.29 -21.85 -3.26
CA ALA A 97 3.64 -22.21 -2.00
C ALA A 97 2.16 -22.48 -2.23
N ALA A 98 1.64 -23.55 -1.63
CA ALA A 98 0.21 -23.84 -1.61
C ALA A 98 -0.45 -22.92 -0.56
N LEU A 99 -1.27 -21.97 -1.02
CA LEU A 99 -2.02 -21.07 -0.14
C LEU A 99 -3.50 -21.44 -0.16
N THR A 100 -4.11 -21.52 1.02
CA THR A 100 -5.56 -21.69 1.13
C THR A 100 -6.25 -20.33 1.05
N ALA A 101 -7.01 -20.11 -0.03
CA ALA A 101 -7.80 -18.91 -0.20
C ALA A 101 -9.27 -19.21 0.13
N SER A 102 -9.80 -18.60 1.19
CA SER A 102 -11.19 -18.80 1.63
C SER A 102 -12.02 -17.51 1.54
N ASN A 103 -13.36 -17.67 1.57
CA ASN A 103 -14.33 -16.58 1.48
C ASN A 103 -15.13 -16.45 2.78
N THR A 104 -14.47 -16.56 3.93
CA THR A 104 -15.13 -16.42 5.25
C THR A 104 -15.20 -14.97 5.71
N GLY A 105 -16.14 -14.64 6.58
CA GLY A 105 -16.27 -13.30 7.16
C GLY A 105 -14.99 -12.78 7.82
N PRO A 106 -14.26 -13.58 8.62
CA PRO A 106 -12.96 -13.20 9.16
C PRO A 106 -11.93 -12.80 8.09
N VAL A 107 -11.84 -13.52 6.96
CA VAL A 107 -10.93 -13.20 5.86
C VAL A 107 -11.30 -11.86 5.23
N PHE A 108 -12.60 -11.63 4.95
CA PHE A 108 -13.06 -10.34 4.43
C PHE A 108 -12.67 -9.19 5.37
N LEU A 109 -12.98 -9.32 6.65
CA LEU A 109 -12.70 -8.29 7.64
C LEU A 109 -11.20 -8.02 7.77
N ALA A 110 -10.37 -9.05 7.82
CA ALA A 110 -8.92 -8.95 7.92
C ALA A 110 -8.31 -8.22 6.72
N GLU A 111 -8.73 -8.57 5.49
CA GLU A 111 -8.27 -7.90 4.26
C GLU A 111 -8.76 -6.44 4.17
N ILE A 112 -10.01 -6.15 4.61
CA ILE A 112 -10.51 -4.76 4.68
C ILE A 112 -9.66 -3.93 5.65
N LEU A 113 -9.48 -4.41 6.89
CA LEU A 113 -8.75 -3.66 7.93
C LEU A 113 -7.27 -3.52 7.59
N GLY A 114 -6.64 -4.58 7.09
CA GLY A 114 -5.24 -4.53 6.66
C GLY A 114 -5.03 -3.54 5.52
N THR A 115 -5.91 -3.57 4.50
CA THR A 115 -5.80 -2.62 3.38
C THR A 115 -6.17 -1.21 3.80
N PHE A 116 -7.08 -1.04 4.76
CA PHE A 116 -7.38 0.26 5.35
C PHE A 116 -6.12 0.88 6.00
N CYS A 117 -5.33 0.10 6.76
CA CYS A 117 -4.06 0.55 7.34
C CYS A 117 -3.08 0.98 6.25
N LEU A 118 -2.84 0.12 5.23
CA LEU A 118 -1.99 0.44 4.09
C LEU A 118 -2.43 1.73 3.40
N ALA A 119 -3.71 1.81 3.03
CA ALA A 119 -4.26 2.92 2.26
C ALA A 119 -4.27 4.23 3.06
N THR A 120 -4.35 4.20 4.39
CA THR A 120 -4.20 5.39 5.24
C THR A 120 -2.78 5.97 5.13
N GLY A 121 -1.74 5.12 5.13
CA GLY A 121 -0.37 5.55 4.89
C GLY A 121 -0.18 6.14 3.49
N VAL A 122 -0.73 5.51 2.45
CA VAL A 122 -0.69 6.05 1.09
C VAL A 122 -1.44 7.38 1.01
N ALA A 123 -2.62 7.48 1.60
CA ALA A 123 -3.41 8.71 1.62
C ALA A 123 -2.66 9.87 2.28
N SER A 124 -1.90 9.61 3.37
CA SER A 124 -1.09 10.65 4.02
C SER A 124 -0.06 11.28 3.07
N VAL A 125 0.51 10.50 2.18
CA VAL A 125 1.45 10.97 1.14
C VAL A 125 0.70 11.67 0.02
N VAL A 126 -0.40 11.08 -0.49
CA VAL A 126 -1.22 11.63 -1.60
C VAL A 126 -1.83 12.99 -1.24
N PHE A 127 -2.21 13.19 0.02
CA PHE A 127 -2.74 14.47 0.51
C PHE A 127 -1.64 15.42 1.03
N GLY A 128 -0.36 15.08 0.89
CA GLY A 128 0.77 15.94 1.25
C GLY A 128 0.94 16.18 2.75
N LYS A 129 0.39 15.31 3.61
CA LYS A 129 0.51 15.41 5.07
C LYS A 129 1.73 14.66 5.62
N ALA A 130 2.20 13.60 4.92
CA ALA A 130 3.48 12.98 5.22
C ALA A 130 4.62 13.70 4.47
N PRO A 131 5.79 13.90 5.11
CA PRO A 131 6.94 14.52 4.45
C PRO A 131 7.39 13.70 3.21
N ALA A 132 7.63 14.37 2.08
CA ALA A 132 8.04 13.69 0.85
C ALA A 132 9.27 12.76 1.01
N PRO A 133 10.33 13.12 1.77
CA PRO A 133 11.47 12.23 2.00
C PRO A 133 11.10 10.97 2.81
N ALA A 134 10.00 10.97 3.54
CA ALA A 134 9.54 9.83 4.33
C ALA A 134 8.51 8.97 3.59
N ALA A 135 8.11 9.30 2.36
CA ALA A 135 7.02 8.65 1.65
C ALA A 135 7.18 7.11 1.57
N GLY A 136 8.35 6.62 1.16
CA GLY A 136 8.60 5.18 1.06
C GLY A 136 8.57 4.48 2.41
N LEU A 137 9.13 5.10 3.46
CA LEU A 137 9.06 4.56 4.82
C LEU A 137 7.63 4.55 5.35
N THR A 138 6.86 5.62 5.13
CA THR A 138 5.46 5.72 5.54
C THR A 138 4.60 4.65 4.86
N ILE A 139 4.72 4.50 3.54
CA ILE A 139 3.91 3.54 2.78
C ILE A 139 4.36 2.09 3.05
N GLY A 140 5.68 1.82 3.09
CA GLY A 140 6.19 0.50 3.45
C GLY A 140 5.82 0.09 4.87
N GLY A 141 5.96 1.02 5.84
CA GLY A 141 5.55 0.80 7.23
C GLY A 141 4.05 0.56 7.37
N ALA A 142 3.22 1.31 6.62
CA ALA A 142 1.77 1.10 6.58
C ALA A 142 1.40 -0.26 5.99
N LEU A 143 2.12 -0.75 4.97
CA LEU A 143 1.95 -2.11 4.47
C LEU A 143 2.30 -3.14 5.55
N LEU A 144 3.43 -2.99 6.25
CA LEU A 144 3.82 -3.92 7.32
C LEU A 144 2.76 -3.98 8.43
N LEU A 145 2.26 -2.83 8.87
CA LEU A 145 1.17 -2.74 9.84
C LEU A 145 -0.10 -3.42 9.31
N GLY A 146 -0.49 -3.13 8.07
CA GLY A 146 -1.66 -3.74 7.44
C GLY A 146 -1.55 -5.27 7.34
N LEU A 147 -0.37 -5.78 6.98
CA LEU A 147 -0.10 -7.22 6.93
C LEU A 147 -0.18 -7.86 8.32
N ALA A 148 0.36 -7.18 9.35
CA ALA A 148 0.26 -7.64 10.73
C ALA A 148 -1.20 -7.75 11.19
N VAL A 149 -2.03 -6.73 10.89
CA VAL A 149 -3.47 -6.75 11.19
C VAL A 149 -4.18 -7.87 10.43
N ALA A 150 -3.94 -7.99 9.13
CA ALA A 150 -4.62 -8.98 8.29
C ALA A 150 -4.22 -10.42 8.64
N SER A 151 -3.01 -10.67 9.14
CA SER A 151 -2.54 -12.00 9.53
C SER A 151 -3.37 -12.64 10.64
N SER A 152 -4.19 -11.87 11.36
CA SER A 152 -5.12 -12.38 12.38
C SER A 152 -6.27 -13.22 11.80
N GLY A 153 -6.58 -13.10 10.52
CA GLY A 153 -7.74 -13.77 9.93
C GLY A 153 -7.60 -14.14 8.45
N SER A 154 -6.49 -13.77 7.79
CA SER A 154 -6.27 -14.02 6.36
C SER A 154 -4.80 -14.35 6.05
N ASN A 155 -4.49 -14.60 4.78
CA ASN A 155 -3.09 -14.70 4.31
C ASN A 155 -2.36 -13.35 4.33
N GLY A 156 -3.06 -12.24 4.57
CA GLY A 156 -2.51 -10.90 4.56
C GLY A 156 -1.97 -10.51 3.17
N VAL A 157 -2.84 -10.28 2.20
CA VAL A 157 -2.40 -9.98 0.83
C VAL A 157 -2.57 -8.50 0.49
N LEU A 158 -3.71 -7.90 0.83
CA LEU A 158 -4.04 -6.46 0.72
C LEU A 158 -3.91 -5.88 -0.71
N ASN A 159 -3.71 -6.74 -1.70
CA ASN A 159 -3.40 -6.35 -3.08
C ASN A 159 -3.96 -7.39 -4.06
N PRO A 160 -5.02 -7.07 -4.81
CA PRO A 160 -5.61 -8.01 -5.77
C PRO A 160 -4.65 -8.52 -6.84
N ALA A 161 -3.69 -7.72 -7.31
CA ALA A 161 -2.72 -8.17 -8.29
C ALA A 161 -1.73 -9.18 -7.69
N VAL A 162 -1.23 -8.91 -6.48
CA VAL A 162 -0.39 -9.86 -5.74
C VAL A 162 -1.17 -11.14 -5.42
N ALA A 163 -2.47 -11.05 -5.05
CA ALA A 163 -3.32 -12.22 -4.82
C ALA A 163 -3.35 -13.15 -6.03
N VAL A 164 -3.54 -12.59 -7.22
CA VAL A 164 -3.45 -13.35 -8.49
C VAL A 164 -2.05 -13.96 -8.65
N GLY A 165 -1.02 -13.15 -8.45
CA GLY A 165 0.38 -13.56 -8.64
C GLY A 165 0.83 -14.71 -7.73
N ILE A 166 0.42 -14.74 -6.47
CA ILE A 166 0.81 -15.78 -5.50
C ILE A 166 -0.19 -16.95 -5.43
N GLY A 167 -1.31 -16.88 -6.16
CA GLY A 167 -2.33 -17.94 -6.17
C GLY A 167 -3.30 -17.89 -4.98
N SER A 168 -3.37 -16.78 -4.24
CA SER A 168 -4.36 -16.55 -3.17
C SER A 168 -5.65 -15.97 -3.74
N ILE A 169 -6.27 -16.65 -4.72
CA ILE A 169 -7.40 -16.12 -5.47
C ILE A 169 -8.71 -16.55 -4.82
N SER A 170 -9.44 -15.58 -4.27
CA SER A 170 -10.83 -15.71 -3.86
C SER A 170 -11.54 -14.36 -3.93
N ILE A 171 -12.87 -14.34 -3.83
CA ILE A 171 -13.64 -13.09 -3.84
C ILE A 171 -13.17 -12.19 -2.68
N ALA A 172 -12.85 -12.75 -1.52
CA ALA A 172 -12.34 -11.99 -0.38
C ALA A 172 -11.06 -11.22 -0.75
N TYR A 173 -10.06 -11.88 -1.32
CA TYR A 173 -8.77 -11.24 -1.68
C TYR A 173 -8.85 -10.29 -2.88
N LEU A 174 -9.89 -10.40 -3.70
CA LEU A 174 -10.09 -9.50 -4.83
C LEU A 174 -10.92 -8.26 -4.47
N ILE A 175 -11.93 -8.41 -3.60
CA ILE A 175 -12.91 -7.34 -3.32
C ILE A 175 -12.64 -6.63 -1.98
N ALA A 176 -12.34 -7.37 -0.91
CA ALA A 176 -12.17 -6.77 0.41
C ALA A 176 -11.07 -5.67 0.45
N PRO A 177 -9.90 -5.84 -0.21
CA PRO A 177 -8.91 -4.76 -0.29
C PRO A 177 -9.44 -3.49 -0.95
N LEU A 178 -10.30 -3.59 -1.98
CA LEU A 178 -10.89 -2.43 -2.64
C LEU A 178 -11.73 -1.61 -1.66
N VAL A 179 -12.56 -2.30 -0.86
CA VAL A 179 -13.40 -1.67 0.17
C VAL A 179 -12.53 -0.95 1.20
N GLY A 180 -11.52 -1.64 1.75
CA GLY A 180 -10.61 -1.07 2.74
C GLY A 180 -9.90 0.19 2.24
N ALA A 181 -9.41 0.16 0.98
CA ALA A 181 -8.73 1.29 0.38
C ALA A 181 -9.66 2.49 0.19
N VAL A 182 -10.86 2.29 -0.38
CA VAL A 182 -11.83 3.38 -0.57
C VAL A 182 -12.21 4.01 0.76
N MET A 183 -12.51 3.20 1.78
CA MET A 183 -12.83 3.71 3.12
C MET A 183 -11.69 4.58 3.69
N ALA A 184 -10.45 4.12 3.59
CA ALA A 184 -9.29 4.84 4.11
C ALA A 184 -9.08 6.19 3.39
N PHE A 185 -9.15 6.21 2.06
CA PHE A 185 -8.97 7.44 1.29
C PHE A 185 -10.05 8.49 1.57
N HIS A 186 -11.32 8.08 1.70
CA HIS A 186 -12.40 8.99 2.05
C HIS A 186 -12.29 9.50 3.48
N LEU A 187 -12.00 8.61 4.45
CA LEU A 187 -11.77 9.05 5.82
C LEU A 187 -10.57 10.00 5.91
N TYR A 188 -9.44 9.65 5.26
CA TYR A 188 -8.25 10.50 5.30
C TYR A 188 -8.50 11.86 4.65
N ARG A 189 -9.20 11.89 3.50
CA ARG A 189 -9.61 13.14 2.86
C ARG A 189 -10.43 14.01 3.82
N PHE A 190 -11.38 13.43 4.55
CA PHE A 190 -12.19 14.15 5.53
C PHE A 190 -11.31 14.72 6.66
N LEU A 191 -10.35 13.95 7.18
CA LEU A 191 -9.42 14.38 8.23
C LEU A 191 -8.40 15.42 7.74
N ALA A 192 -7.97 15.31 6.48
CA ALA A 192 -6.95 16.18 5.89
C ALA A 192 -7.47 17.54 5.42
N ILE A 193 -8.79 17.69 5.26
CA ILE A 193 -9.41 18.99 5.00
C ILE A 193 -9.16 19.85 6.23
N GLU A 194 -8.24 20.80 6.12
CA GLU A 194 -8.09 21.83 7.12
C GLU A 194 -9.43 22.60 7.19
N ARG A 195 -10.09 22.57 8.34
CA ARG A 195 -11.07 23.59 8.64
C ARG A 195 -10.27 24.89 8.63
N GLU A 196 -10.62 25.81 7.74
CA GLU A 196 -10.14 27.18 7.87
C GLU A 196 -10.50 27.62 9.29
N LEU A 197 -9.47 27.74 10.14
CA LEU A 197 -9.70 28.30 11.45
C LEU A 197 -10.23 29.73 11.24
N PRO A 198 -11.22 30.19 12.01
CA PRO A 198 -11.66 31.58 11.95
C PRO A 198 -10.45 32.50 11.97
N GLN A 199 -10.46 33.58 11.20
CA GLN A 199 -9.32 34.54 11.11
C GLN A 199 -8.93 35.15 12.46
N ASP A 200 -9.76 34.99 13.47
CA ASP A 200 -9.59 35.43 14.86
C ASP A 200 -9.08 34.32 15.80
N TYR A 201 -8.68 33.13 15.27
CA TYR A 201 -8.09 32.12 16.13
C TYR A 201 -6.74 32.60 16.68
N PRO A 202 -6.59 32.72 18.01
CA PRO A 202 -5.38 33.30 18.61
C PRO A 202 -4.16 32.43 18.29
N GLU A 203 -3.12 33.05 17.74
CA GLU A 203 -1.81 32.40 17.55
C GLU A 203 -1.33 31.73 18.84
N PRO A 204 -0.82 30.48 18.76
CA PRO A 204 -0.26 29.83 19.93
C PRO A 204 0.88 30.69 20.50
N LYS A 205 0.76 31.10 21.75
CA LYS A 205 1.78 31.91 22.44
C LYS A 205 3.14 31.21 22.30
N PRO A 206 4.21 31.93 21.90
CA PRO A 206 5.54 31.37 21.86
C PRO A 206 5.89 30.75 23.21
N GLN A 207 6.24 29.47 23.24
CA GLN A 207 6.77 28.86 24.45
C GLN A 207 7.99 29.64 24.88
N ALA A 208 7.95 30.22 26.09
CA ALA A 208 9.08 30.93 26.68
C ALA A 208 10.28 29.95 26.71
N ARG A 209 11.29 30.25 25.89
CA ARG A 209 12.57 29.52 25.93
C ARG A 209 13.08 29.66 27.37
N GLY A 210 13.04 28.56 28.11
CA GLY A 210 13.64 28.51 29.45
C GLY A 210 15.07 29.06 29.34
N ARG A 211 15.37 30.11 30.07
CA ARG A 211 16.74 30.60 30.26
C ARG A 211 17.56 29.43 30.75
N ALA A 212 18.49 28.95 29.92
CA ALA A 212 19.55 28.08 30.40
C ALA A 212 20.27 28.81 31.52
N GLY A 213 20.08 28.35 32.75
CA GLY A 213 20.79 28.85 33.90
C GLY A 213 22.29 28.65 33.70
N GLY A 214 23.04 29.75 33.62
CA GLY A 214 24.48 29.71 33.66
C GLY A 214 24.88 29.13 35.00
N VAL A 215 25.66 28.06 34.96
CA VAL A 215 26.42 27.58 36.12
C VAL A 215 27.78 28.26 36.02
N SER A 216 28.01 29.12 36.95
CA SER A 216 29.33 29.71 37.28
C SER A 216 30.22 28.66 37.96
#